data_b5a04581edfb4b75b96a983c9158b0c3
#
_entry.id   b5a04581edfb4b75b96a983c9158b0c3
#
_cell.length_a   1.000
_cell.length_b   1.000
_cell.length_c   1.000
_cell.angle_alpha   90.00
_cell.angle_beta   90.00
_cell.angle_gamma   90.00
#
_symmetry.space_group_name_H-M   'P 1'
#
loop_
_entity.id
_entity.type
_entity.pdbx_description
1 polymer ?
#
loop_
_entity_poly.entity_id
_entity_poly.type
_entity_poly.pdbx_seq_one_letter_code
_entity_poly.pdbx_strand_id
1 'polypeptide(L)'
;WTREVGIRWGRDAEAKTLWELPATAGHTWRAGLDRLLLGYALPGNGQDLYGGILPYDEVEGGEAQALGQLQSFTEALFGLDARLQERRTLAGWAESLHTVLDQFFAPREREENEIQMIRAALETLRVNADLAHFTDPVGLDVVKSALRNQMNAGESAAGRFLSGGVTFC
;
A
#
# COMPACT_ATOMS: atom_id res chain seq x y z
N TRP A 1 -17.26 6.11 -8.86
CA TRP A 1 -17.35 4.65 -9.06
C TRP A 1 -17.33 3.88 -7.73
N THR A 2 -16.30 4.00 -6.89
CA THR A 2 -16.18 3.20 -5.66
C THR A 2 -17.38 3.35 -4.73
N ARG A 3 -17.94 4.56 -4.63
CA ARG A 3 -19.16 4.82 -3.86
C ARG A 3 -20.40 4.21 -4.52
N GLU A 4 -20.55 4.34 -5.82
CA GLU A 4 -21.72 3.92 -6.62
C GLU A 4 -21.83 2.40 -6.70
N VAL A 5 -20.71 1.70 -6.90
CA VAL A 5 -20.69 0.22 -6.83
C VAL A 5 -20.70 -0.30 -5.40
N GLY A 6 -20.68 0.59 -4.42
CA GLY A 6 -20.86 0.24 -3.00
C GLY A 6 -19.63 -0.35 -2.34
N ILE A 7 -18.41 -0.07 -2.80
CA ILE A 7 -17.18 -0.51 -2.10
C ILE A 7 -17.08 0.19 -0.75
N ARG A 8 -16.97 -0.57 0.34
CA ARG A 8 -16.93 -0.05 1.72
C ARG A 8 -15.96 -0.80 2.63
N TRP A 9 -15.85 -2.14 2.49
CA TRP A 9 -15.20 -3.01 3.45
C TRP A 9 -14.24 -3.97 2.77
N GLY A 10 -13.03 -4.06 3.24
CA GLY A 10 -12.09 -5.13 2.93
C GLY A 10 -11.89 -5.49 1.46
N ARG A 11 -10.92 -6.33 1.22
CA ARG A 11 -10.60 -6.82 -0.13
C ARG A 11 -11.72 -7.69 -0.70
N ASP A 12 -12.15 -8.68 0.08
CA ASP A 12 -13.11 -9.72 -0.28
C ASP A 12 -13.90 -10.22 0.95
N ALA A 13 -14.71 -11.24 0.76
CA ALA A 13 -15.52 -11.83 1.83
C ALA A 13 -14.67 -12.36 3.00
N GLU A 14 -13.51 -12.94 2.71
CA GLU A 14 -12.61 -13.48 3.73
C GLU A 14 -11.97 -12.36 4.56
N ALA A 15 -11.49 -11.31 3.91
CA ALA A 15 -10.90 -10.16 4.58
C ALA A 15 -11.87 -9.48 5.57
N LYS A 16 -13.18 -9.56 5.34
CA LYS A 16 -14.20 -9.03 6.26
C LYS A 16 -14.22 -9.74 7.60
N THR A 17 -13.85 -11.01 7.65
CA THR A 17 -13.83 -11.79 8.91
C THR A 17 -12.78 -11.26 9.89
N LEU A 18 -11.71 -10.61 9.41
CA LEU A 18 -10.72 -9.95 10.25
C LEU A 18 -11.30 -8.79 11.08
N TRP A 19 -12.47 -8.28 10.67
CA TRP A 19 -13.20 -7.19 11.31
C TRP A 19 -14.46 -7.70 12.03
N GLU A 20 -14.55 -9.02 12.26
CA GLU A 20 -15.72 -9.66 12.88
C GLU A 20 -17.03 -9.44 12.07
N LEU A 21 -16.92 -9.16 10.77
CA LEU A 21 -18.05 -8.96 9.87
C LEU A 21 -18.40 -10.29 9.17
N PRO A 22 -19.66 -10.47 8.77
CA PRO A 22 -20.08 -11.65 8.01
C PRO A 22 -19.28 -11.80 6.71
N ALA A 23 -18.84 -13.02 6.39
CA ALA A 23 -18.09 -13.35 5.17
C ALA A 23 -18.99 -13.30 3.93
N THR A 24 -19.49 -12.12 3.56
CA THR A 24 -20.28 -11.88 2.37
C THR A 24 -19.51 -11.08 1.34
N ALA A 25 -19.66 -11.37 0.04
CA ALA A 25 -18.97 -10.65 -1.02
C ALA A 25 -19.43 -9.18 -1.17
N GLY A 26 -20.66 -8.88 -0.77
CA GLY A 26 -21.23 -7.54 -0.90
C GLY A 26 -20.37 -6.45 -0.23
N HIS A 27 -20.26 -5.30 -0.89
CA HIS A 27 -19.52 -4.12 -0.43
C HIS A 27 -17.99 -4.30 -0.29
N THR A 28 -17.41 -5.34 -0.88
CA THR A 28 -15.96 -5.53 -0.95
C THR A 28 -15.36 -4.89 -2.21
N TRP A 29 -14.06 -4.65 -2.20
CA TRP A 29 -13.34 -4.17 -3.37
C TRP A 29 -13.50 -5.12 -4.56
N ARG A 30 -13.36 -6.43 -4.34
CA ARG A 30 -13.51 -7.42 -5.41
C ARG A 30 -14.89 -7.37 -6.02
N ALA A 31 -15.95 -7.40 -5.22
CA ALA A 31 -17.32 -7.34 -5.73
C ALA A 31 -17.62 -6.03 -6.48
N GLY A 32 -17.09 -4.90 -6.02
CA GLY A 32 -17.25 -3.63 -6.72
C GLY A 32 -16.52 -3.56 -8.06
N LEU A 33 -15.28 -4.07 -8.11
CA LEU A 33 -14.52 -4.17 -9.35
C LEU A 33 -15.18 -5.11 -10.36
N ASP A 34 -15.69 -6.27 -9.90
CA ASP A 34 -16.42 -7.20 -10.77
C ASP A 34 -17.65 -6.53 -11.40
N ARG A 35 -18.39 -5.71 -10.64
CA ARG A 35 -19.52 -4.93 -11.18
C ARG A 35 -19.10 -3.91 -12.23
N LEU A 36 -17.99 -3.19 -12.00
CA LEU A 36 -17.45 -2.20 -12.95
C LEU A 36 -16.97 -2.86 -14.24
N LEU A 37 -16.21 -3.97 -14.12
CA LEU A 37 -15.68 -4.70 -15.26
C LEU A 37 -16.78 -5.36 -16.10
N LEU A 38 -17.77 -5.96 -15.42
CA LEU A 38 -18.92 -6.53 -16.12
C LEU A 38 -19.75 -5.45 -16.84
N GLY A 39 -19.99 -4.30 -16.22
CA GLY A 39 -20.71 -3.20 -16.82
C GLY A 39 -20.00 -2.63 -18.06
N TYR A 40 -18.66 -2.59 -18.03
CA TYR A 40 -17.89 -2.21 -19.21
C TYR A 40 -17.94 -3.27 -20.33
N ALA A 41 -17.87 -4.57 -19.98
CA ALA A 41 -17.79 -5.66 -20.94
C ALA A 41 -19.17 -6.06 -21.52
N LEU A 42 -20.23 -5.92 -20.75
CA LEU A 42 -21.58 -6.38 -21.05
C LEU A 42 -22.55 -5.23 -20.84
N PRO A 43 -22.89 -4.49 -21.91
CA PRO A 43 -23.91 -3.42 -21.79
C PRO A 43 -25.20 -4.04 -21.26
N GLY A 44 -25.59 -3.64 -20.07
CA GLY A 44 -26.73 -4.16 -19.36
C GLY A 44 -27.97 -3.27 -19.53
N ASN A 45 -29.06 -3.72 -18.93
CA ASN A 45 -30.30 -2.93 -18.80
C ASN A 45 -30.56 -2.51 -17.34
N GLY A 46 -29.53 -2.63 -16.45
CA GLY A 46 -29.62 -2.32 -15.03
C GLY A 46 -30.38 -3.36 -14.19
N GLN A 47 -30.81 -4.48 -14.77
CA GLN A 47 -31.62 -5.48 -14.09
C GLN A 47 -31.09 -6.92 -14.22
N ASP A 48 -30.34 -7.21 -15.28
CA ASP A 48 -29.86 -8.56 -15.54
C ASP A 48 -28.64 -8.90 -14.67
N LEU A 49 -28.70 -10.08 -14.02
CA LEU A 49 -27.62 -10.63 -13.23
C LEU A 49 -26.76 -11.56 -14.07
N TYR A 50 -25.45 -11.32 -14.07
CA TYR A 50 -24.48 -12.22 -14.71
C TYR A 50 -23.70 -12.96 -13.61
N GLY A 51 -23.96 -14.26 -13.48
CA GLY A 51 -23.37 -15.05 -12.42
C GLY A 51 -23.71 -14.55 -10.99
N GLY A 52 -24.88 -13.94 -10.82
CA GLY A 52 -25.29 -13.36 -9.55
C GLY A 52 -24.75 -11.93 -9.28
N ILE A 53 -24.04 -11.34 -10.24
CA ILE A 53 -23.49 -9.98 -10.15
C ILE A 53 -24.32 -9.04 -11.02
N LEU A 54 -24.78 -7.94 -10.45
CA LEU A 54 -25.43 -6.85 -11.18
C LEU A 54 -24.35 -5.92 -11.75
N PRO A 55 -24.18 -5.84 -13.09
CA PRO A 55 -23.24 -4.93 -13.71
C PRO A 55 -23.51 -3.47 -13.34
N TYR A 56 -22.47 -2.64 -13.40
CA TYR A 56 -22.59 -1.20 -13.28
C TYR A 56 -22.41 -0.57 -14.65
N ASP A 57 -23.53 -0.16 -15.28
CA ASP A 57 -23.61 0.17 -16.70
C ASP A 57 -23.17 1.61 -17.05
N GLU A 58 -22.73 2.40 -16.06
CA GLU A 58 -22.34 3.80 -16.29
C GLU A 58 -20.85 4.00 -16.63
N VAL A 59 -20.12 2.92 -16.93
CA VAL A 59 -18.73 3.02 -17.40
C VAL A 59 -18.73 3.13 -18.93
N GLU A 60 -18.43 4.30 -19.45
CA GLU A 60 -18.38 4.54 -20.89
C GLU A 60 -16.99 4.26 -21.50
N GLY A 61 -16.94 4.08 -22.84
CA GLY A 61 -15.75 3.67 -23.57
C GLY A 61 -14.51 4.54 -23.32
N GLY A 62 -14.66 5.84 -23.08
CA GLY A 62 -13.57 6.76 -22.73
C GLY A 62 -12.94 6.51 -21.35
N GLU A 63 -13.64 5.79 -20.48
CA GLU A 63 -13.21 5.52 -19.09
C GLU A 63 -12.51 4.16 -18.92
N ALA A 64 -12.46 3.35 -19.99
CA ALA A 64 -11.84 2.01 -19.97
C ALA A 64 -10.40 2.04 -19.46
N GLN A 65 -9.61 3.04 -19.85
CA GLN A 65 -8.23 3.20 -19.37
C GLN A 65 -8.17 3.44 -17.87
N ALA A 66 -9.03 4.32 -17.34
CA ALA A 66 -9.09 4.62 -15.92
C ALA A 66 -9.54 3.39 -15.11
N LEU A 67 -10.51 2.62 -15.62
CA LEU A 67 -10.95 1.36 -15.01
C LEU A 67 -9.82 0.33 -14.96
N GLY A 68 -9.08 0.16 -16.07
CA GLY A 68 -7.93 -0.73 -16.12
C GLY A 68 -6.82 -0.31 -15.13
N GLN A 69 -6.55 0.99 -15.00
CA GLN A 69 -5.61 1.53 -14.02
C GLN A 69 -6.07 1.28 -12.58
N LEU A 70 -7.36 1.50 -12.28
CA LEU A 70 -7.94 1.22 -10.97
C LEU A 70 -7.82 -0.26 -10.61
N GLN A 71 -8.11 -1.17 -11.53
CA GLN A 71 -7.96 -2.60 -11.32
C GLN A 71 -6.51 -2.97 -11.04
N SER A 72 -5.57 -2.55 -11.89
CA SER A 72 -4.15 -2.84 -11.75
C SER A 72 -3.59 -2.31 -10.42
N PHE A 73 -3.96 -1.09 -10.03
CA PHE A 73 -3.58 -0.51 -8.75
C PHE A 73 -4.12 -1.33 -7.57
N THR A 74 -5.39 -1.72 -7.64
CA THR A 74 -6.05 -2.48 -6.56
C THR A 74 -5.44 -3.87 -6.41
N GLU A 75 -5.15 -4.56 -7.52
CA GLU A 75 -4.46 -5.86 -7.49
C GLU A 75 -3.05 -5.75 -6.93
N ALA A 76 -2.28 -4.72 -7.32
CA ALA A 76 -0.97 -4.44 -6.77
C ALA A 76 -1.02 -4.19 -5.26
N LEU A 77 -2.03 -3.44 -4.79
CA LEU A 77 -2.25 -3.16 -3.37
C LEU A 77 -2.60 -4.43 -2.58
N PHE A 78 -3.45 -5.30 -3.13
CA PHE A 78 -3.78 -6.59 -2.50
C PHE A 78 -2.57 -7.53 -2.45
N GLY A 79 -1.76 -7.56 -3.50
CA GLY A 79 -0.50 -8.30 -3.53
C GLY A 79 0.51 -7.76 -2.51
N LEU A 80 0.53 -6.45 -2.30
CA LEU A 80 1.37 -5.83 -1.29
C LEU A 80 0.93 -6.25 0.12
N ASP A 81 -0.37 -6.18 0.43
CA ASP A 81 -0.91 -6.60 1.74
C ASP A 81 -0.46 -8.03 2.08
N ALA A 82 -0.61 -8.98 1.16
CA ALA A 82 -0.16 -10.35 1.36
C ALA A 82 1.35 -10.45 1.63
N ARG A 83 2.17 -9.71 0.87
CA ARG A 83 3.63 -9.69 1.03
C ARG A 83 4.09 -9.09 2.36
N LEU A 84 3.35 -8.12 2.90
CA LEU A 84 3.67 -7.47 4.16
C LEU A 84 3.38 -8.34 5.39
N GLN A 85 2.61 -9.42 5.26
CA GLN A 85 2.37 -10.40 6.33
C GLN A 85 3.52 -11.41 6.48
N GLU A 86 4.38 -11.54 5.48
CA GLU A 86 5.50 -12.48 5.54
C GLU A 86 6.62 -11.98 6.45
N ARG A 87 7.28 -12.91 7.15
CA ARG A 87 8.51 -12.60 7.90
C ARG A 87 9.71 -12.65 6.97
N ARG A 88 10.62 -11.68 7.07
CA ARG A 88 11.82 -11.54 6.23
C ARG A 88 13.01 -11.11 7.05
N THR A 89 14.22 -11.37 6.56
CA THR A 89 15.43 -10.73 7.08
C THR A 89 15.35 -9.21 6.89
N LEU A 90 16.14 -8.44 7.65
CA LEU A 90 16.16 -6.98 7.49
C LEU A 90 16.64 -6.56 6.08
N ALA A 91 17.56 -7.30 5.48
CA ALA A 91 17.97 -7.09 4.09
C ALA A 91 16.81 -7.35 3.11
N GLY A 92 16.08 -8.46 3.28
CA GLY A 92 14.89 -8.76 2.47
C GLY A 92 13.75 -7.75 2.64
N TRP A 93 13.61 -7.17 3.84
CA TRP A 93 12.68 -6.06 4.06
C TRP A 93 13.11 -4.78 3.35
N ALA A 94 14.39 -4.42 3.40
CA ALA A 94 14.91 -3.25 2.69
C ALA A 94 14.64 -3.37 1.18
N GLU A 95 14.96 -4.50 0.57
CA GLU A 95 14.70 -4.77 -0.85
C GLU A 95 13.20 -4.71 -1.19
N SER A 96 12.35 -5.37 -0.38
CA SER A 96 10.90 -5.36 -0.57
C SER A 96 10.32 -3.94 -0.48
N LEU A 97 10.76 -3.14 0.50
CA LEU A 97 10.26 -1.77 0.68
C LEU A 97 10.81 -0.81 -0.38
N HIS A 98 12.02 -1.00 -0.92
CA HIS A 98 12.49 -0.29 -2.11
C HIS A 98 11.56 -0.55 -3.31
N THR A 99 11.20 -1.81 -3.54
CA THR A 99 10.24 -2.18 -4.59
C THR A 99 8.88 -1.49 -4.40
N VAL A 100 8.41 -1.39 -3.16
CA VAL A 100 7.15 -0.67 -2.84
C VAL A 100 7.26 0.82 -3.18
N LEU A 101 8.38 1.46 -2.84
CA LEU A 101 8.62 2.86 -3.20
C LEU A 101 8.58 3.06 -4.70
N ASP A 102 9.24 2.19 -5.48
CA ASP A 102 9.26 2.28 -6.94
C ASP A 102 7.89 2.01 -7.58
N GLN A 103 7.11 1.13 -6.99
CA GLN A 103 5.81 0.71 -7.56
C GLN A 103 4.67 1.69 -7.26
N PHE A 104 4.66 2.27 -6.06
CA PHE A 104 3.50 3.04 -5.58
C PHE A 104 3.73 4.55 -5.50
N PHE A 105 4.96 5.01 -5.59
CA PHE A 105 5.28 6.43 -5.45
C PHE A 105 5.95 6.96 -6.70
N ALA A 106 5.42 8.06 -7.22
CA ALA A 106 6.01 8.84 -8.30
C ALA A 106 6.29 10.25 -7.76
N PRO A 107 7.40 10.46 -7.05
CA PRO A 107 7.69 11.71 -6.37
C PRO A 107 7.86 12.85 -7.39
N ARG A 108 7.36 14.04 -7.03
CA ARG A 108 7.68 15.28 -7.71
C ARG A 108 9.00 15.81 -7.16
N GLU A 109 9.60 16.77 -7.85
CA GLU A 109 10.90 17.36 -7.44
C GLU A 109 10.99 17.73 -5.95
N ARG A 110 9.90 18.23 -5.37
CA ARG A 110 9.85 18.62 -3.94
C ARG A 110 9.81 17.42 -2.99
N GLU A 111 9.30 16.30 -3.43
CA GLU A 111 9.10 15.08 -2.65
C GLU A 111 10.29 14.10 -2.82
N GLU A 112 11.15 14.33 -3.80
CA GLU A 112 12.31 13.49 -4.09
C GLU A 112 13.23 13.34 -2.89
N ASN A 113 13.49 14.43 -2.17
CA ASN A 113 14.34 14.42 -0.98
C ASN A 113 13.77 13.52 0.13
N GLU A 114 12.45 13.53 0.31
CA GLU A 114 11.77 12.68 1.31
C GLU A 114 11.89 11.20 0.94
N ILE A 115 11.70 10.87 -0.33
CA ILE A 115 11.91 9.49 -0.81
C ILE A 115 13.35 9.06 -0.64
N GLN A 116 14.33 9.91 -0.92
CA GLN A 116 15.74 9.59 -0.73
C GLN A 116 16.10 9.41 0.75
N MET A 117 15.49 10.17 1.66
CA MET A 117 15.65 9.96 3.11
C MET A 117 15.12 8.58 3.54
N ILE A 118 13.97 8.15 3.03
CA ILE A 118 13.42 6.83 3.30
C ILE A 118 14.33 5.74 2.75
N ARG A 119 14.84 5.90 1.52
CA ARG A 119 15.81 4.97 0.92
C ARG A 119 17.09 4.85 1.74
N ALA A 120 17.64 5.97 2.20
CA ALA A 120 18.82 5.99 3.05
C ALA A 120 18.55 5.29 4.40
N ALA A 121 17.36 5.46 4.98
CA ALA A 121 16.98 4.78 6.20
C ALA A 121 16.89 3.25 6.01
N LEU A 122 16.34 2.79 4.90
CA LEU A 122 16.27 1.37 4.55
C LEU A 122 17.67 0.77 4.34
N GLU A 123 18.56 1.50 3.67
CA GLU A 123 19.94 1.06 3.48
C GLU A 123 20.71 1.01 4.81
N THR A 124 20.53 1.98 5.69
CA THR A 124 21.12 1.95 7.05
C THR A 124 20.63 0.73 7.83
N LEU A 125 19.34 0.40 7.72
CA LEU A 125 18.79 -0.80 8.37
C LEU A 125 19.48 -2.08 7.87
N ARG A 126 19.68 -2.19 6.54
CA ARG A 126 20.39 -3.32 5.91
C ARG A 126 21.83 -3.41 6.40
N VAL A 127 22.58 -2.30 6.32
CA VAL A 127 24.00 -2.25 6.72
C VAL A 127 24.16 -2.61 8.20
N ASN A 128 23.31 -2.10 9.09
CA ASN A 128 23.35 -2.42 10.51
C ASN A 128 23.08 -3.91 10.78
N ALA A 129 22.17 -4.53 10.02
CA ALA A 129 21.90 -5.96 10.11
C ALA A 129 23.12 -6.79 9.69
N ASP A 130 23.78 -6.40 8.60
CA ASP A 130 24.99 -7.05 8.11
C ASP A 130 26.14 -6.94 9.12
N LEU A 131 26.36 -5.76 9.70
CA LEU A 131 27.38 -5.54 10.71
C LEU A 131 27.13 -6.33 12.01
N ALA A 132 25.88 -6.48 12.38
CA ALA A 132 25.47 -7.27 13.54
C ALA A 132 25.39 -8.78 13.26
N HIS A 133 25.61 -9.20 12.03
CA HIS A 133 25.38 -10.57 11.56
C HIS A 133 23.97 -11.09 11.88
N PHE A 134 22.99 -10.19 11.88
CA PHE A 134 21.59 -10.49 12.21
C PHE A 134 20.84 -10.97 10.95
N THR A 135 20.53 -12.26 10.93
CA THR A 135 19.89 -12.92 9.79
C THR A 135 18.48 -13.49 10.11
N ASP A 136 18.00 -13.31 11.33
CA ASP A 136 16.70 -13.85 11.73
C ASP A 136 15.54 -13.12 11.01
N PRO A 137 14.53 -13.86 10.54
CA PRO A 137 13.35 -13.25 9.95
C PRO A 137 12.52 -12.50 11.00
N VAL A 138 12.18 -11.25 10.71
CA VAL A 138 11.34 -10.38 11.56
C VAL A 138 10.05 -10.02 10.87
N GLY A 139 9.03 -9.62 11.64
CA GLY A 139 7.78 -9.07 11.12
C GLY A 139 7.90 -7.60 10.75
N LEU A 140 6.92 -7.09 10.03
CA LEU A 140 6.84 -5.68 9.61
C LEU A 140 6.83 -4.69 10.80
N ASP A 141 6.27 -5.08 11.93
CA ASP A 141 6.22 -4.29 13.16
C ASP A 141 7.61 -3.89 13.68
N VAL A 142 8.57 -4.82 13.62
CA VAL A 142 9.97 -4.57 14.00
C VAL A 142 10.60 -3.54 13.06
N VAL A 143 10.40 -3.70 11.74
CA VAL A 143 10.92 -2.78 10.72
C VAL A 143 10.32 -1.39 10.87
N LYS A 144 8.99 -1.29 11.06
CA LYS A 144 8.31 -0.01 11.32
C LYS A 144 8.88 0.70 12.55
N SER A 145 9.12 -0.04 13.63
CA SER A 145 9.70 0.53 14.85
C SER A 145 11.13 1.04 14.62
N ALA A 146 11.96 0.25 13.92
CA ALA A 146 13.34 0.62 13.61
C ALA A 146 13.41 1.88 12.72
N LEU A 147 12.61 1.93 11.67
CA LEU A 147 12.55 3.08 10.76
C LEU A 147 12.05 4.35 11.48
N ARG A 148 11.00 4.25 12.30
CA ARG A 148 10.51 5.39 13.09
C ARG A 148 11.58 5.95 14.02
N ASN A 149 12.28 5.09 14.72
CA ASN A 149 13.35 5.52 15.64
C ASN A 149 14.48 6.22 14.90
N GLN A 150 14.86 5.72 13.72
CA GLN A 150 15.91 6.29 12.89
C GLN A 150 15.50 7.66 12.32
N MET A 151 14.29 7.79 11.80
CA MET A 151 13.77 9.05 11.26
C MET A 151 13.62 10.12 12.34
N ASN A 152 13.08 9.77 13.52
CA ASN A 152 12.96 10.70 14.65
C ASN A 152 14.33 11.15 15.21
N ALA A 153 15.33 10.28 15.19
CA ALA A 153 16.69 10.64 15.59
C ALA A 153 17.32 11.66 14.62
N GLY A 154 17.03 11.55 13.33
CA GLY A 154 17.46 12.52 12.30
C GLY A 154 16.84 13.92 12.51
N GLU A 155 15.54 13.99 12.80
CA GLU A 155 14.84 15.25 13.11
C GLU A 155 15.38 15.91 14.38
N SER A 156 15.64 15.12 15.44
CA SER A 156 16.20 15.64 16.69
C SER A 156 17.62 16.19 16.52
N ALA A 157 18.42 15.60 15.64
CA ALA A 157 19.76 16.10 15.31
C ALA A 157 19.70 17.41 14.51
N ALA A 158 18.80 17.51 13.52
CA ALA A 158 18.59 18.73 12.74
C ALA A 158 18.02 19.89 13.58
N GLY A 159 17.09 19.58 14.50
CA GLY A 159 16.51 20.57 15.41
C GLY A 159 17.51 21.13 16.45
N ARG A 160 18.48 20.32 16.89
CA ARG A 160 19.54 20.78 17.78
C ARG A 160 20.54 21.74 17.12
N PHE A 161 20.76 21.64 15.83
CA PHE A 161 21.65 22.57 15.11
C PHE A 161 21.03 23.95 14.89
N LEU A 162 19.70 24.06 14.93
CA LEU A 162 18.98 25.33 14.74
C LEU A 162 18.58 26.02 16.05
N SER A 163 18.75 25.39 17.19
CA SER A 163 18.46 25.98 18.51
C SER A 163 19.66 26.78 19.05
N GLY A 164 20.16 27.76 18.33
CA GLY A 164 21.08 28.86 18.63
C GLY A 164 21.71 28.95 20.05
N GLY A 165 22.02 27.83 20.68
CA GLY A 165 22.73 27.76 21.94
C GLY A 165 24.23 27.91 21.72
N VAL A 166 24.83 29.01 22.18
CA VAL A 166 26.28 29.17 22.25
C VAL A 166 26.79 28.24 23.35
N THR A 167 27.54 27.20 22.99
CA THR A 167 28.22 26.33 23.94
C THR A 167 29.60 26.93 24.19
N PHE A 168 29.83 27.43 25.37
CA PHE A 168 31.16 27.78 25.85
C PHE A 168 31.91 26.49 26.30
N CYS A 169 33.11 26.27 25.74
CA CYS A 169 34.06 25.28 26.21
C CYS A 169 34.87 25.83 27.38
#